data_121b1ba4233675af9c32115f78189c5a
#
_entry.id   121b1ba4233675af9c32115f78189c5a
#
_cell.length_a   1.000
_cell.length_b   1.000
_cell.length_c   1.000
_cell.angle_alpha   90.00
_cell.angle_beta   90.00
_cell.angle_gamma   90.00
#
_symmetry.space_group_name_H-M   'P 1'
#
loop_
_entity.id
_entity.type
_entity.pdbx_description
1 polymer ?
#
loop_
_entity_poly.entity_id
_entity_poly.type
_entity_poly.pdbx_seq_one_letter_code
_entity_poly.pdbx_strand_id
1 'polypeptide(L)'
;VLAYLRLIVNSSDEESLKRIINYPARGIGQVTINKIILAAKKYDLTLYETIQKNNELSIGLSNSVLIKLQNFIDLIDVFKIQNQKLNAFDLTKEVIEKVKIIDELKKDDSPEGISRVENVQELLNGIRDFIEDQKELVDSNDKLSEFLSTVSLSTDFDIENEDKDKVSLM
;
A
#
# COMPACT_ATOMS: atom_id res chain seq x y z
N VAL A 1 4.45 1.62 -3.70
CA VAL A 1 3.20 1.59 -4.47
C VAL A 1 2.37 0.39 -4.04
N LEU A 2 2.84 -0.84 -4.19
CA LEU A 2 2.07 -2.07 -3.90
C LEU A 2 1.36 -2.06 -2.54
N ALA A 3 1.99 -1.56 -1.48
CA ALA A 3 1.35 -1.47 -0.16
C ALA A 3 0.14 -0.52 -0.14
N TYR A 4 0.12 0.55 -0.96
CA TYR A 4 -1.08 1.37 -1.16
C TYR A 4 -2.19 0.57 -1.83
N LEU A 5 -1.87 -0.12 -2.91
CA LEU A 5 -2.83 -0.92 -3.66
C LEU A 5 -3.42 -2.05 -2.80
N ARG A 6 -2.58 -2.74 -2.01
CA ARG A 6 -3.03 -3.78 -1.08
C ARG A 6 -3.99 -3.22 -0.02
N LEU A 7 -3.67 -2.07 0.57
CA LEU A 7 -4.54 -1.45 1.57
C LEU A 7 -5.88 -0.95 0.98
N ILE A 8 -5.89 -0.50 -0.27
CA ILE A 8 -7.11 -0.10 -1.00
C ILE A 8 -8.04 -1.31 -1.17
N VAL A 9 -7.50 -2.47 -1.54
CA VAL A 9 -8.27 -3.71 -1.73
C VAL A 9 -8.65 -4.33 -0.38
N ASN A 10 -7.74 -4.35 0.58
CA ASN A 10 -7.95 -4.95 1.89
C ASN A 10 -7.54 -3.99 3.01
N SER A 11 -8.51 -3.32 3.62
CA SER A 11 -8.28 -2.39 4.74
C SER A 11 -7.76 -3.07 6.02
N SER A 12 -7.82 -4.40 6.10
CA SER A 12 -7.29 -5.16 7.24
C SER A 12 -5.82 -5.54 7.07
N ASP A 13 -5.18 -5.17 5.96
CA ASP A 13 -3.75 -5.38 5.75
C ASP A 13 -2.92 -4.40 6.59
N GLU A 14 -2.67 -4.80 7.83
CA GLU A 14 -1.94 -3.99 8.81
C GLU A 14 -0.48 -3.75 8.42
N GLU A 15 0.15 -4.70 7.72
CA GLU A 15 1.54 -4.56 7.30
C GLU A 15 1.66 -3.48 6.21
N SER A 16 0.78 -3.51 5.22
CA SER A 16 0.70 -2.46 4.21
C SER A 16 0.39 -1.10 4.85
N LEU A 17 -0.56 -1.04 5.80
CA LEU A 17 -0.88 0.19 6.51
C LEU A 17 0.34 0.76 7.25
N LYS A 18 1.04 -0.03 8.05
CA LYS A 18 2.24 0.38 8.77
C LYS A 18 3.33 0.90 7.84
N ARG A 19 3.49 0.27 6.67
CA ARG A 19 4.47 0.65 5.65
C ARG A 19 4.19 2.02 5.05
N ILE A 20 2.92 2.38 4.82
CA ILE A 20 2.55 3.58 4.06
C ILE A 20 2.02 4.74 4.90
N ILE A 21 1.62 4.52 6.15
CA ILE A 21 0.99 5.55 6.99
C ILE A 21 1.85 6.82 7.12
N ASN A 22 3.16 6.67 7.08
CA ASN A 22 4.13 7.78 7.12
C ASN A 22 5.02 7.85 5.87
N TYR A 23 4.61 7.27 4.76
CA TYR A 23 5.35 7.36 3.49
C TYR A 23 4.42 7.78 2.33
N PRO A 24 4.67 8.92 1.68
CA PRO A 24 5.65 9.98 2.02
C PRO A 24 5.46 10.54 3.43
N ALA A 25 6.48 11.24 3.92
CA ALA A 25 6.51 11.71 5.31
C ALA A 25 5.30 12.60 5.66
N ARG A 26 4.48 12.14 6.64
CA ARG A 26 3.30 12.86 7.17
C ARG A 26 3.47 13.33 8.61
N GLY A 27 4.64 13.05 9.20
CA GLY A 27 4.89 13.33 10.62
C GLY A 27 4.09 12.41 11.56
N ILE A 28 3.84 11.17 11.12
CA ILE A 28 3.25 10.09 11.91
C ILE A 28 4.39 9.15 12.28
N GLY A 29 4.98 9.36 13.46
CA GLY A 29 6.13 8.58 13.92
C GLY A 29 5.76 7.28 14.61
N GLN A 30 6.77 6.46 14.92
CA GLN A 30 6.62 5.14 15.53
C GLN A 30 5.85 5.17 16.86
N VAL A 31 6.03 6.22 17.68
CA VAL A 31 5.30 6.39 18.93
C VAL A 31 3.78 6.47 18.69
N THR A 32 3.38 7.17 17.64
CA THR A 32 1.96 7.27 17.24
C THR A 32 1.44 5.90 16.79
N ILE A 33 2.20 5.20 15.94
CA ILE A 33 1.84 3.86 15.45
C ILE A 33 1.66 2.89 16.62
N ASN A 34 2.57 2.90 17.60
CA ASN A 34 2.48 2.05 18.77
C ASN A 34 1.22 2.34 19.62
N LYS A 35 0.83 3.61 19.75
CA LYS A 35 -0.41 3.98 20.47
C LYS A 35 -1.65 3.48 19.72
N ILE A 36 -1.66 3.54 18.38
CA ILE A 36 -2.74 3.00 17.56
C ILE A 36 -2.83 1.48 17.73
N ILE A 37 -1.69 0.76 17.71
CA ILE A 37 -1.63 -0.70 17.93
C ILE A 37 -2.21 -1.07 19.30
N LEU A 38 -1.84 -0.33 20.34
CA LEU A 38 -2.37 -0.58 21.70
C LEU A 38 -3.88 -0.32 21.79
N ALA A 39 -4.35 0.73 21.13
CA ALA A 39 -5.78 1.04 21.06
C ALA A 39 -6.55 -0.04 20.26
N ALA A 40 -6.03 -0.46 19.11
CA ALA A 40 -6.60 -1.52 18.29
C ALA A 40 -6.82 -2.80 19.12
N LYS A 41 -5.79 -3.24 19.86
CA LYS A 41 -5.87 -4.39 20.77
C LYS A 41 -6.89 -4.18 21.90
N LYS A 42 -6.95 -2.97 22.46
CA LYS A 42 -7.87 -2.65 23.57
C LYS A 42 -9.34 -2.72 23.16
N TYR A 43 -9.63 -2.28 21.93
CA TYR A 43 -11.00 -2.15 21.42
C TYR A 43 -11.39 -3.30 20.47
N ASP A 44 -10.51 -4.28 20.28
CA ASP A 44 -10.69 -5.41 19.34
C ASP A 44 -11.04 -4.95 17.91
N LEU A 45 -10.24 -4.01 17.40
CA LEU A 45 -10.39 -3.39 16.08
C LEU A 45 -9.11 -3.59 15.26
N THR A 46 -9.22 -3.51 13.94
CA THR A 46 -8.06 -3.37 13.05
C THR A 46 -7.41 -1.99 13.24
N LEU A 47 -6.15 -1.83 12.80
CA LEU A 47 -5.48 -0.53 12.83
C LEU A 47 -6.25 0.52 12.00
N TYR A 48 -6.79 0.11 10.85
CA TYR A 48 -7.57 0.98 9.98
C TYR A 48 -8.83 1.48 10.68
N GLU A 49 -9.64 0.59 11.24
CA GLU A 49 -10.86 0.93 11.97
C GLU A 49 -10.56 1.80 13.20
N THR A 50 -9.46 1.52 13.89
CA THR A 50 -9.02 2.31 15.05
C THR A 50 -8.71 3.74 14.67
N ILE A 51 -8.04 3.96 13.51
CA ILE A 51 -7.78 5.30 13.01
C ILE A 51 -9.08 5.96 12.53
N GLN A 52 -9.94 5.24 11.83
CA GLN A 52 -11.21 5.74 11.32
C GLN A 52 -12.13 6.21 12.45
N LYS A 53 -12.15 5.48 13.58
CA LYS A 53 -12.92 5.81 14.78
C LYS A 53 -12.18 6.68 15.79
N ASN A 54 -11.09 7.35 15.40
CA ASN A 54 -10.20 8.08 16.30
C ASN A 54 -10.92 9.16 17.13
N ASN A 55 -12.00 9.74 16.62
CA ASN A 55 -12.80 10.74 17.33
C ASN A 55 -13.67 10.14 18.45
N GLU A 56 -13.96 8.85 18.37
CA GLU A 56 -14.79 8.12 19.33
C GLU A 56 -13.93 7.41 20.40
N LEU A 57 -12.66 7.13 20.05
CA LEU A 57 -11.74 6.35 20.87
C LEU A 57 -10.73 7.25 21.59
N SER A 58 -10.50 6.98 22.87
CA SER A 58 -9.45 7.66 23.66
C SER A 58 -8.08 7.03 23.36
N ILE A 59 -7.42 7.44 22.26
CA ILE A 59 -6.11 6.90 21.85
C ILE A 59 -4.94 7.63 22.54
N GLY A 60 -5.18 8.79 23.14
CA GLY A 60 -4.14 9.59 23.81
C GLY A 60 -3.17 10.24 22.81
N LEU A 61 -3.68 10.68 21.66
CA LEU A 61 -2.96 11.43 20.62
C LEU A 61 -3.38 12.90 20.66
N SER A 62 -2.49 13.80 20.20
CA SER A 62 -2.81 15.22 20.06
C SER A 62 -3.73 15.46 18.85
N ASN A 63 -4.52 16.53 18.89
CA ASN A 63 -5.42 16.87 17.77
C ASN A 63 -4.67 17.03 16.43
N SER A 64 -3.47 17.58 16.44
CA SER A 64 -2.65 17.70 15.24
C SER A 64 -2.32 16.34 14.61
N VAL A 65 -2.08 15.31 15.42
CA VAL A 65 -1.82 13.96 14.94
C VAL A 65 -3.11 13.29 14.47
N LEU A 66 -4.22 13.48 15.19
CA LEU A 66 -5.53 12.95 14.80
C LEU A 66 -5.96 13.48 13.43
N ILE A 67 -5.75 14.77 13.14
CA ILE A 67 -6.03 15.37 11.82
C ILE A 67 -5.17 14.71 10.73
N LYS A 68 -3.88 14.45 10.99
CA LYS A 68 -3.02 13.78 10.00
C LYS A 68 -3.45 12.35 9.71
N LEU A 69 -3.87 11.64 10.74
CA LEU A 69 -4.41 10.30 10.61
C LEU A 69 -5.72 10.29 9.82
N GLN A 70 -6.61 11.24 10.11
CA GLN A 70 -7.87 11.37 9.38
C GLN A 70 -7.62 11.66 7.90
N ASN A 71 -6.76 12.63 7.58
CA ASN A 71 -6.40 12.95 6.20
C ASN A 71 -5.81 11.74 5.45
N PHE A 72 -5.07 10.87 6.14
CA PHE A 72 -4.57 9.64 5.55
C PHE A 72 -5.70 8.66 5.25
N ILE A 73 -6.63 8.44 6.19
CA ILE A 73 -7.79 7.56 5.99
C ILE A 73 -8.68 8.09 4.87
N ASP A 74 -8.99 9.38 4.86
CA ASP A 74 -9.81 10.02 3.83
C ASP A 74 -9.21 9.82 2.43
N LEU A 75 -7.88 9.93 2.31
CA LEU A 75 -7.17 9.65 1.06
C LEU A 75 -7.35 8.20 0.61
N ILE A 76 -7.21 7.24 1.52
CA ILE A 76 -7.40 5.81 1.20
C ILE A 76 -8.86 5.54 0.83
N ASP A 77 -9.83 6.11 1.54
CA ASP A 77 -11.26 5.93 1.24
C ASP A 77 -11.63 6.50 -0.13
N VAL A 78 -11.04 7.62 -0.54
CA VAL A 78 -11.19 8.14 -1.91
C VAL A 78 -10.69 7.12 -2.93
N PHE A 79 -9.52 6.53 -2.72
CA PHE A 79 -9.00 5.50 -3.63
C PHE A 79 -9.85 4.22 -3.65
N LYS A 80 -10.42 3.82 -2.52
CA LYS A 80 -11.37 2.68 -2.46
C LYS A 80 -12.62 2.93 -3.31
N ILE A 81 -13.15 4.16 -3.28
CA ILE A 81 -14.29 4.55 -4.14
C ILE A 81 -13.87 4.54 -5.61
N GLN A 82 -12.66 5.01 -5.92
CA GLN A 82 -12.14 5.03 -7.29
C GLN A 82 -11.85 3.63 -7.83
N ASN A 83 -11.44 2.68 -6.97
CA ASN A 83 -11.23 1.28 -7.35
C ASN A 83 -12.49 0.63 -7.95
N GLN A 84 -13.69 1.14 -7.61
CA GLN A 84 -14.94 0.67 -8.19
C GLN A 84 -15.23 1.23 -9.60
N LYS A 85 -14.49 2.24 -10.03
CA LYS A 85 -14.75 3.00 -11.28
C LYS A 85 -13.59 2.94 -12.27
N LEU A 86 -12.37 2.82 -11.79
CA LEU A 86 -11.15 2.83 -12.57
C LEU A 86 -10.62 1.40 -12.72
N ASN A 87 -9.96 1.14 -13.85
CA ASN A 87 -9.17 -0.08 -13.97
C ASN A 87 -7.90 0.01 -13.10
N ALA A 88 -7.21 -1.12 -12.91
CA ALA A 88 -6.04 -1.19 -12.05
C ALA A 88 -4.90 -0.26 -12.47
N PHE A 89 -4.70 -0.03 -13.77
CA PHE A 89 -3.66 0.87 -14.29
C PHE A 89 -3.96 2.34 -13.95
N ASP A 90 -5.17 2.80 -14.28
CA ASP A 90 -5.57 4.19 -14.05
C ASP A 90 -5.62 4.50 -12.55
N LEU A 91 -6.11 3.58 -11.72
CA LEU A 91 -6.08 3.73 -10.27
C LEU A 91 -4.65 3.82 -9.73
N THR A 92 -3.75 2.93 -10.18
CA THR A 92 -2.35 2.94 -9.74
C THR A 92 -1.67 4.26 -10.11
N LYS A 93 -1.91 4.75 -11.33
CA LYS A 93 -1.40 6.05 -11.78
C LYS A 93 -1.91 7.18 -10.87
N GLU A 94 -3.19 7.19 -10.56
CA GLU A 94 -3.78 8.21 -9.69
C GLU A 94 -3.22 8.15 -8.26
N VAL A 95 -3.00 6.96 -7.72
CA VAL A 95 -2.33 6.77 -6.42
C VAL A 95 -0.92 7.37 -6.44
N ILE A 96 -0.11 7.04 -7.47
CA ILE A 96 1.26 7.56 -7.62
C ILE A 96 1.27 9.08 -7.68
N GLU A 97 0.38 9.69 -8.46
CA GLU A 97 0.29 11.13 -8.66
C GLU A 97 -0.20 11.87 -7.40
N LYS A 98 -1.32 11.44 -6.80
CA LYS A 98 -1.91 12.09 -5.62
C LYS A 98 -1.04 11.95 -4.38
N VAL A 99 -0.39 10.80 -4.21
CA VAL A 99 0.53 10.56 -3.10
C VAL A 99 1.89 11.21 -3.35
N LYS A 100 2.21 11.61 -4.59
CA LYS A 100 3.50 12.18 -5.02
C LYS A 100 4.68 11.23 -4.76
N ILE A 101 4.48 9.94 -5.04
CA ILE A 101 5.51 8.91 -4.79
C ILE A 101 6.76 9.17 -5.62
N ILE A 102 6.61 9.53 -6.90
CA ILE A 102 7.75 9.84 -7.80
C ILE A 102 8.53 11.06 -7.29
N ASP A 103 7.84 12.11 -6.84
CA ASP A 103 8.49 13.31 -6.30
C ASP A 103 9.30 12.98 -5.04
N GLU A 104 8.80 12.09 -4.20
CA GLU A 104 9.51 11.63 -3.01
C GLU A 104 10.74 10.79 -3.36
N LEU A 105 10.62 9.87 -4.32
CA LEU A 105 11.73 9.02 -4.77
C LEU A 105 12.83 9.82 -5.45
N LYS A 106 12.47 10.84 -6.23
CA LYS A 106 13.43 11.74 -6.91
C LYS A 106 14.23 12.66 -5.98
N LYS A 107 13.96 12.65 -4.68
CA LYS A 107 14.83 13.36 -3.71
C LYS A 107 16.14 12.61 -3.45
N ASP A 108 16.21 11.34 -3.82
CA ASP A 108 17.38 10.49 -3.71
C ASP A 108 17.99 10.32 -5.10
N ASP A 109 19.06 11.08 -5.38
CA ASP A 109 19.78 11.04 -6.66
C ASP A 109 20.81 9.89 -6.75
N SER A 110 20.84 9.00 -5.76
CA SER A 110 21.70 7.81 -5.79
C SER A 110 21.26 6.83 -6.88
N PRO A 111 22.15 5.91 -7.34
CA PRO A 111 21.76 4.84 -8.25
C PRO A 111 20.56 4.03 -7.75
N GLU A 112 20.48 3.81 -6.44
CA GLU A 112 19.34 3.13 -5.79
C GLU A 112 18.05 3.94 -5.87
N GLY A 113 18.13 5.28 -5.71
CA GLY A 113 16.99 6.19 -5.87
C GLY A 113 16.44 6.16 -7.30
N ILE A 114 17.34 6.22 -8.29
CA ILE A 114 16.97 6.12 -9.72
C ILE A 114 16.31 4.77 -10.00
N SER A 115 16.90 3.66 -9.55
CA SER A 115 16.34 2.32 -9.72
C SER A 115 14.94 2.19 -9.12
N ARG A 116 14.67 2.82 -7.96
CA ARG A 116 13.31 2.82 -7.37
C ARG A 116 12.28 3.54 -8.24
N VAL A 117 12.66 4.60 -8.95
CA VAL A 117 11.78 5.29 -9.91
C VAL A 117 11.51 4.39 -11.11
N GLU A 118 12.54 3.72 -11.64
CA GLU A 118 12.42 2.75 -12.73
C GLU A 118 11.50 1.59 -12.34
N ASN A 119 11.65 1.02 -11.14
CA ASN A 119 10.77 -0.03 -10.63
C ASN A 119 9.30 0.39 -10.53
N VAL A 120 9.01 1.66 -10.25
CA VAL A 120 7.62 2.17 -10.29
C VAL A 120 7.09 2.20 -11.72
N GLN A 121 7.94 2.55 -12.70
CA GLN A 121 7.55 2.53 -14.12
C GLN A 121 7.34 1.09 -14.61
N GLU A 122 8.19 0.17 -14.22
CA GLU A 122 8.05 -1.26 -14.53
C GLU A 122 6.77 -1.84 -13.93
N LEU A 123 6.43 -1.47 -12.70
CA LEU A 123 5.16 -1.86 -12.08
C LEU A 123 3.95 -1.38 -12.91
N LEU A 124 3.97 -0.13 -13.38
CA LEU A 124 2.90 0.39 -14.24
C LEU A 124 2.80 -0.37 -15.57
N ASN A 125 3.94 -0.71 -16.17
CA ASN A 125 3.96 -1.50 -17.40
C ASN A 125 3.39 -2.90 -17.14
N GLY A 126 3.82 -3.58 -16.07
CA GLY A 126 3.31 -4.90 -15.71
C GLY A 126 1.81 -4.92 -15.43
N ILE A 127 1.25 -3.86 -14.82
CA ILE A 127 -0.21 -3.75 -14.64
C ILE A 127 -0.92 -3.57 -15.99
N ARG A 128 -0.33 -2.78 -16.89
CA ARG A 128 -0.90 -2.57 -18.23
C ARG A 128 -0.94 -3.88 -19.01
N ASP A 129 0.19 -4.59 -19.06
CA ASP A 129 0.32 -5.86 -19.77
C ASP A 129 -0.68 -6.89 -19.20
N PHE A 130 -0.79 -6.97 -17.87
CA PHE A 130 -1.77 -7.83 -17.21
C PHE A 130 -3.21 -7.51 -17.62
N ILE A 131 -3.59 -6.23 -17.71
CA ILE A 131 -4.93 -5.83 -18.14
C ILE A 131 -5.15 -6.17 -19.62
N GLU A 132 -4.12 -6.05 -20.47
CA GLU A 132 -4.20 -6.36 -21.89
C GLU A 132 -4.37 -7.85 -22.13
N ASP A 133 -3.64 -8.68 -21.43
CA ASP A 133 -3.74 -10.16 -21.51
C ASP A 133 -5.11 -10.66 -21.00
N GLN A 134 -5.70 -9.98 -20.04
CA GLN A 134 -6.99 -10.36 -19.45
C GLN A 134 -8.22 -9.82 -20.20
N LYS A 135 -8.04 -9.01 -21.24
CA LYS A 135 -9.18 -8.42 -21.99
C LYS A 135 -10.09 -9.47 -22.64
N GLU A 136 -9.56 -10.64 -22.95
CA GLU A 136 -10.30 -11.72 -23.61
C GLU A 136 -10.99 -12.68 -22.62
N LEU A 137 -10.62 -12.67 -21.35
CA LEU A 137 -10.98 -13.74 -20.43
C LEU A 137 -12.03 -13.38 -19.38
N VAL A 138 -12.12 -12.11 -18.92
CA VAL A 138 -13.00 -11.77 -17.80
C VAL A 138 -13.50 -10.32 -17.88
N ASP A 139 -14.81 -10.16 -17.83
CA ASP A 139 -15.51 -8.88 -17.65
C ASP A 139 -15.61 -8.55 -16.13
N SER A 140 -14.48 -8.66 -15.40
CA SER A 140 -14.47 -8.43 -13.95
C SER A 140 -13.93 -7.04 -13.61
N ASN A 141 -14.70 -6.34 -12.76
CA ASN A 141 -14.29 -5.04 -12.18
C ASN A 141 -13.16 -5.18 -11.13
N ASP A 142 -12.68 -6.40 -10.82
CA ASP A 142 -11.74 -6.65 -9.73
C ASP A 142 -10.32 -7.01 -10.21
N LYS A 143 -9.90 -6.41 -11.33
CA LYS A 143 -8.57 -6.66 -11.93
C LYS A 143 -7.41 -6.28 -11.02
N LEU A 144 -7.60 -5.36 -10.07
CA LEU A 144 -6.56 -4.99 -9.11
C LEU A 144 -6.29 -6.11 -8.11
N SER A 145 -7.32 -6.73 -7.55
CA SER A 145 -7.15 -7.87 -6.62
C SER A 145 -6.50 -9.07 -7.31
N GLU A 146 -6.89 -9.35 -8.56
CA GLU A 146 -6.30 -10.42 -9.38
C GLU A 146 -4.81 -10.16 -9.65
N PHE A 147 -4.47 -8.93 -10.07
CA PHE A 147 -3.08 -8.52 -10.27
C PHE A 147 -2.25 -8.68 -8.99
N LEU A 148 -2.76 -8.18 -7.85
CA LEU A 148 -2.06 -8.29 -6.57
C LEU A 148 -1.86 -9.74 -6.12
N SER A 149 -2.80 -10.62 -6.41
CA SER A 149 -2.68 -12.06 -6.16
C SER A 149 -1.57 -12.68 -7.00
N THR A 150 -1.49 -12.34 -8.29
CA THR A 150 -0.44 -12.82 -9.19
C THR A 150 0.95 -12.37 -8.72
N VAL A 151 1.09 -11.09 -8.34
CA VAL A 151 2.37 -10.55 -7.83
C VAL A 151 2.77 -11.22 -6.52
N SER A 152 1.82 -11.53 -5.64
CA SER A 152 2.12 -12.22 -4.37
C SER A 152 2.64 -13.62 -4.61
N LEU A 153 2.01 -14.38 -5.50
CA LEU A 153 2.45 -15.72 -5.87
C LEU A 153 3.85 -15.72 -6.49
N SER A 154 4.15 -14.79 -7.40
CA SER A 154 5.48 -14.68 -8.03
C SER A 154 6.58 -14.41 -6.99
N THR A 155 6.31 -13.55 -6.01
CA THR A 155 7.27 -13.22 -4.95
C THR A 155 7.55 -14.43 -4.04
N ASP A 156 6.54 -15.24 -3.73
CA ASP A 156 6.69 -16.44 -2.90
C ASP A 156 7.51 -17.52 -3.62
N PHE A 157 7.33 -17.69 -4.92
CA PHE A 157 8.14 -18.63 -5.74
C PHE A 157 9.61 -18.23 -5.82
N ASP A 158 9.93 -16.92 -5.88
CA ASP A 158 11.30 -16.44 -5.92
C ASP A 158 12.01 -16.70 -4.58
N ILE A 159 11.35 -16.51 -3.45
CA ILE A 159 11.88 -16.78 -2.11
C ILE A 159 12.15 -18.28 -1.92
N GLU A 160 11.24 -19.16 -2.36
CA GLU A 160 11.45 -20.61 -2.27
C GLU A 160 12.63 -21.12 -3.14
N ASN A 161 12.92 -20.47 -4.26
CA ASN A 161 14.03 -20.83 -5.13
C ASN A 161 15.36 -20.33 -4.56
N GLU A 162 15.43 -19.17 -3.94
CA GLU A 162 16.65 -18.69 -3.28
C GLU A 162 17.05 -19.57 -2.08
N ASP A 163 16.11 -20.16 -1.37
CA ASP A 163 16.40 -21.08 -0.26
C ASP A 163 16.85 -22.48 -0.75
N LYS A 164 16.48 -22.89 -1.97
CA LYS A 164 16.91 -24.15 -2.58
C LYS A 164 18.34 -24.10 -3.14
N ASP A 165 18.82 -22.92 -3.51
CA ASP A 165 20.21 -22.73 -4.01
C ASP A 165 21.25 -22.60 -2.88
N LYS A 166 20.85 -22.55 -1.62
CA LYS A 166 21.76 -22.66 -0.46
C LYS A 166 22.03 -24.12 -0.12
N VAL A 167 22.70 -24.84 -1.02
CA VAL A 167 23.30 -26.14 -0.69
C VAL A 167 24.44 -25.91 0.30
N SER A 168 24.22 -26.32 1.55
CA SER A 168 25.23 -26.38 2.58
C SER A 168 26.32 -27.40 2.17
N LEU A 169 27.48 -26.93 1.80
CA LEU A 169 28.71 -27.75 1.76
C LEU A 169 29.15 -28.02 3.20
N MET A 170 28.91 -29.24 3.68
CA MET A 170 29.64 -29.81 4.82
C MET A 170 31.02 -30.26 4.36
#